data_89528a2666b54a85d0fcd818b60137b6
#
_entry.id   89528a2666b54a85d0fcd818b60137b6
#
_cell.length_a   1.000
_cell.length_b   1.000
_cell.length_c   1.000
_cell.angle_alpha   90.00
_cell.angle_beta   90.00
_cell.angle_gamma   90.00
#
_symmetry.space_group_name_H-M   'P 1'
#
loop_
_entity.id
_entity.type
_entity.pdbx_description
1 polymer ?
#
loop_
_entity_poly.entity_id
_entity_poly.type
_entity_poly.pdbx_seq_one_letter_code
_entity_poly.pdbx_strand_id
1 'polypeptide(L)'
;MSHLEVVAVNSRRERKLFFNLPWDLYRGDPHWVPPLRLVKKELLNYRRHPFYDDAEIQTFVALRDGQPCGRIASLVNHAHNRQYDEQRGFFGFFESVEDGEVSGRLFDAARAWLAERDIEAVRGPVNPSLNYECGLLIDGFDEAPWFMMSYNKPYYGQLIEDYGFRTAQNLYAFWGHVDMLDKISKRLYSLSRNISDRFQLKCRTFDVKRFDEEIATFLNIYNKSLVSTWGFVPMSNGEVKKQAVGMKQMIVPELTTMAEVDGKPVGTM
;
A
#
# COMPACT_ATOMS: atom_id res chain seq x y z
N MET A 1 -35.25 -16.07 4.92
CA MET A 1 -33.82 -15.91 5.26
C MET A 1 -33.16 -15.12 4.13
N SER A 2 -32.40 -14.10 4.43
CA SER A 2 -31.66 -13.35 3.41
C SER A 2 -30.58 -14.24 2.82
N HIS A 3 -30.45 -14.24 1.48
CA HIS A 3 -29.49 -15.07 0.79
C HIS A 3 -28.14 -14.34 0.68
N LEU A 4 -27.11 -14.88 1.34
CA LEU A 4 -25.72 -14.38 1.25
C LEU A 4 -24.91 -15.29 0.33
N GLU A 5 -24.29 -14.71 -0.68
CA GLU A 5 -23.36 -15.37 -1.58
C GLU A 5 -22.07 -14.58 -1.77
N VAL A 6 -20.96 -15.26 -2.01
CA VAL A 6 -19.68 -14.64 -2.40
C VAL A 6 -19.33 -15.11 -3.80
N VAL A 7 -19.14 -14.15 -4.70
CA VAL A 7 -18.85 -14.44 -6.10
C VAL A 7 -17.48 -13.92 -6.51
N ALA A 8 -16.75 -14.71 -7.29
CA ALA A 8 -15.53 -14.26 -7.95
C ALA A 8 -15.87 -13.21 -9.01
N VAL A 9 -15.12 -12.11 -9.03
CA VAL A 9 -15.38 -10.96 -9.92
C VAL A 9 -14.78 -11.22 -11.30
N ASN A 10 -15.62 -11.67 -12.22
CA ASN A 10 -15.21 -12.00 -13.60
C ASN A 10 -15.90 -11.11 -14.64
N SER A 11 -17.11 -10.61 -14.33
CA SER A 11 -17.91 -9.78 -15.24
C SER A 11 -17.72 -8.28 -15.01
N ARG A 12 -18.11 -7.48 -16.01
CA ARG A 12 -18.15 -6.00 -15.88
C ARG A 12 -19.11 -5.53 -14.78
N ARG A 13 -20.21 -6.26 -14.57
CA ARG A 13 -21.19 -5.95 -13.53
C ARG A 13 -20.57 -6.14 -12.14
N GLU A 14 -19.97 -7.29 -11.89
CA GLU A 14 -19.31 -7.60 -10.61
C GLU A 14 -18.15 -6.65 -10.32
N ARG A 15 -17.32 -6.33 -11.33
CA ARG A 15 -16.27 -5.30 -11.19
C ARG A 15 -16.82 -3.96 -10.75
N LYS A 16 -17.99 -3.55 -11.26
CA LYS A 16 -18.64 -2.29 -10.85
C LYS A 16 -19.13 -2.36 -9.41
N LEU A 17 -19.72 -3.49 -8.99
CA LEU A 17 -20.16 -3.72 -7.60
C LEU A 17 -18.96 -3.68 -6.64
N PHE A 18 -17.94 -4.50 -6.92
CA PHE A 18 -16.70 -4.51 -6.14
C PHE A 18 -16.06 -3.13 -6.01
N PHE A 19 -15.92 -2.45 -7.14
CA PHE A 19 -15.22 -1.16 -7.21
C PHE A 19 -15.94 -0.06 -6.44
N ASN A 20 -17.27 0.00 -6.52
CA ASN A 20 -18.04 1.11 -5.93
C ASN A 20 -18.37 0.92 -4.45
N LEU A 21 -18.31 -0.29 -3.91
CA LEU A 21 -18.69 -0.59 -2.53
C LEU A 21 -18.11 0.38 -1.48
N PRO A 22 -16.83 0.80 -1.51
CA PRO A 22 -16.32 1.74 -0.51
C PRO A 22 -17.05 3.09 -0.51
N TRP A 23 -17.43 3.60 -1.70
CA TRP A 23 -18.17 4.86 -1.78
C TRP A 23 -19.55 4.79 -1.14
N ASP A 24 -20.13 3.59 -1.04
CA ASP A 24 -21.39 3.37 -0.35
C ASP A 24 -21.18 3.15 1.14
N LEU A 25 -20.18 2.36 1.55
CA LEU A 25 -19.84 2.07 2.95
C LEU A 25 -19.35 3.30 3.74
N TYR A 26 -18.60 4.18 3.09
CA TYR A 26 -18.06 5.39 3.72
C TYR A 26 -18.89 6.64 3.48
N ARG A 27 -20.11 6.48 2.94
CA ARG A 27 -21.00 7.63 2.69
C ARG A 27 -21.30 8.37 3.98
N GLY A 28 -20.95 9.66 4.03
CA GLY A 28 -21.15 10.51 5.21
C GLY A 28 -20.05 10.39 6.28
N ASP A 29 -19.02 9.63 6.05
CA ASP A 29 -17.84 9.57 6.92
C ASP A 29 -16.96 10.81 6.66
N PRO A 30 -16.80 11.72 7.67
CA PRO A 30 -16.11 13.00 7.46
C PRO A 30 -14.59 12.85 7.27
N HIS A 31 -14.03 11.75 7.72
CA HIS A 31 -12.58 11.49 7.66
C HIS A 31 -12.17 10.66 6.43
N TRP A 32 -13.12 10.02 5.78
CA TRP A 32 -12.80 9.22 4.61
C TRP A 32 -12.45 10.08 3.39
N VAL A 33 -11.25 9.90 2.85
CA VAL A 33 -10.79 10.53 1.62
C VAL A 33 -10.96 9.58 0.44
N PRO A 34 -11.90 9.84 -0.49
CA PRO A 34 -12.10 8.98 -1.65
C PRO A 34 -10.84 8.87 -2.50
N PRO A 35 -10.32 7.66 -2.75
CA PRO A 35 -9.12 7.50 -3.57
C PRO A 35 -9.39 7.83 -5.04
N LEU A 36 -8.35 8.21 -5.78
CA LEU A 36 -8.44 8.43 -7.22
C LEU A 36 -8.86 7.15 -7.93
N ARG A 37 -10.04 7.21 -8.57
CA ARG A 37 -10.65 6.04 -9.24
C ARG A 37 -9.76 5.40 -10.30
N LEU A 38 -8.96 6.19 -11.00
CA LEU A 38 -8.02 5.70 -12.01
C LEU A 38 -6.93 4.83 -11.35
N VAL A 39 -6.31 5.34 -10.30
CA VAL A 39 -5.25 4.65 -9.54
C VAL A 39 -5.78 3.34 -8.95
N LYS A 40 -6.94 3.36 -8.30
CA LYS A 40 -7.54 2.12 -7.73
C LYS A 40 -7.87 1.07 -8.80
N LYS A 41 -8.29 1.47 -10.02
CA LYS A 41 -8.49 0.52 -11.14
C LYS A 41 -7.19 -0.13 -11.57
N GLU A 42 -6.08 0.60 -11.55
CA GLU A 42 -4.76 0.08 -11.86
C GLU A 42 -4.29 -0.88 -10.76
N LEU A 43 -4.39 -0.49 -9.49
CA LEU A 43 -4.01 -1.33 -8.36
C LEU A 43 -4.86 -2.61 -8.23
N LEU A 44 -6.09 -2.63 -8.75
CA LEU A 44 -6.95 -3.81 -8.85
C LEU A 44 -6.74 -4.63 -10.14
N ASN A 45 -5.78 -4.27 -10.97
CA ASN A 45 -5.58 -4.83 -12.31
C ASN A 45 -6.83 -4.80 -13.22
N TYR A 46 -7.79 -3.94 -12.93
CA TYR A 46 -8.90 -3.65 -13.85
C TYR A 46 -8.47 -2.79 -15.03
N ARG A 47 -7.29 -2.21 -14.91
CA ARG A 47 -6.46 -1.60 -15.93
C ARG A 47 -5.02 -2.10 -15.68
N ARG A 48 -4.32 -2.49 -16.74
CA ARG A 48 -2.98 -3.09 -16.65
C ARG A 48 -2.05 -2.27 -15.75
N HIS A 49 -1.42 -2.95 -14.80
CA HIS A 49 -0.38 -2.39 -13.92
C HIS A 49 0.83 -3.31 -13.89
N PRO A 50 2.08 -2.78 -13.99
CA PRO A 50 3.29 -3.60 -14.08
C PRO A 50 3.56 -4.52 -12.88
N PHE A 51 3.03 -4.21 -11.70
CA PHE A 51 3.08 -5.09 -10.53
C PHE A 51 2.59 -6.52 -10.86
N TYR A 52 1.55 -6.62 -11.69
CA TYR A 52 0.95 -7.89 -12.07
C TYR A 52 1.65 -8.63 -13.22
N ASP A 53 2.81 -8.13 -13.67
CA ASP A 53 3.68 -8.90 -14.55
C ASP A 53 4.36 -10.05 -13.77
N ASP A 54 4.40 -9.96 -12.40
CA ASP A 54 4.98 -10.95 -11.49
C ASP A 54 4.09 -11.18 -10.24
N ALA A 55 2.78 -11.00 -10.38
CA ALA A 55 1.80 -11.23 -9.32
C ALA A 55 0.44 -11.64 -9.89
N GLU A 56 -0.34 -12.34 -9.08
CA GLU A 56 -1.71 -12.71 -9.40
C GLU A 56 -2.69 -12.02 -8.46
N ILE A 57 -3.90 -11.75 -8.95
CA ILE A 57 -5.00 -11.21 -8.15
C ILE A 57 -6.32 -11.84 -8.55
N GLN A 58 -7.14 -12.19 -7.56
CA GLN A 58 -8.55 -12.47 -7.73
C GLN A 58 -9.35 -11.62 -6.74
N THR A 59 -10.37 -10.95 -7.24
CA THR A 59 -11.29 -10.17 -6.42
C THR A 59 -12.61 -10.90 -6.21
N PHE A 60 -13.20 -10.74 -5.00
CA PHE A 60 -14.46 -11.35 -4.59
C PHE A 60 -15.39 -10.30 -4.02
N VAL A 61 -16.68 -10.41 -4.31
CA VAL A 61 -17.73 -9.56 -3.75
C VAL A 61 -18.79 -10.41 -3.05
N ALA A 62 -19.13 -10.02 -1.82
CA ALA A 62 -20.24 -10.61 -1.09
C ALA A 62 -21.52 -9.85 -1.44
N LEU A 63 -22.56 -10.62 -1.78
CA LEU A 63 -23.87 -10.12 -2.14
C LEU A 63 -24.91 -10.67 -1.17
N ARG A 64 -25.68 -9.79 -0.52
CA ARG A 64 -26.84 -10.14 0.28
C ARG A 64 -28.11 -9.73 -0.47
N ASP A 65 -28.92 -10.70 -0.86
CA ASP A 65 -30.11 -10.47 -1.70
C ASP A 65 -29.77 -9.64 -2.96
N GLY A 66 -28.60 -9.93 -3.56
CA GLY A 66 -28.09 -9.27 -4.77
C GLY A 66 -27.47 -7.89 -4.55
N GLN A 67 -27.43 -7.38 -3.30
CA GLN A 67 -26.80 -6.10 -2.95
C GLN A 67 -25.38 -6.32 -2.38
N PRO A 68 -24.37 -5.55 -2.82
CA PRO A 68 -23.01 -5.72 -2.34
C PRO A 68 -22.90 -5.28 -0.85
N CYS A 69 -22.39 -6.17 -0.01
CA CYS A 69 -22.20 -5.96 1.42
C CYS A 69 -20.77 -6.20 1.91
N GLY A 70 -19.88 -6.70 1.05
CA GLY A 70 -18.46 -6.87 1.35
C GLY A 70 -17.64 -7.17 0.12
N ARG A 71 -16.33 -6.99 0.21
CA ARG A 71 -15.36 -7.31 -0.86
C ARG A 71 -14.01 -7.68 -0.29
N ILE A 72 -13.23 -8.46 -1.03
CA ILE A 72 -11.86 -8.82 -0.71
C ILE A 72 -11.10 -9.14 -2.02
N ALA A 73 -9.80 -8.90 -2.02
CA ALA A 73 -8.91 -9.42 -3.05
C ALA A 73 -7.94 -10.42 -2.43
N SER A 74 -7.67 -11.50 -3.15
CA SER A 74 -6.57 -12.44 -2.88
C SER A 74 -5.45 -12.18 -3.85
N LEU A 75 -4.21 -12.23 -3.38
CA LEU A 75 -3.02 -11.92 -4.17
C LEU A 75 -1.92 -12.95 -3.91
N VAL A 76 -1.16 -13.26 -4.95
CA VAL A 76 0.13 -13.94 -4.86
C VAL A 76 1.17 -13.01 -5.46
N ASN A 77 2.16 -12.62 -4.66
CA ASN A 77 3.30 -11.83 -5.12
C ASN A 77 4.50 -12.77 -5.27
N HIS A 78 4.79 -13.18 -6.50
CA HIS A 78 5.86 -14.13 -6.78
C HIS A 78 7.25 -13.56 -6.47
N ALA A 79 7.46 -12.25 -6.64
CA ALA A 79 8.69 -11.58 -6.25
C ALA A 79 8.92 -11.66 -4.74
N HIS A 80 7.86 -11.48 -3.93
CA HIS A 80 7.93 -11.66 -2.48
C HIS A 80 8.32 -13.09 -2.10
N ASN A 81 7.63 -14.07 -2.67
CA ASN A 81 7.85 -15.47 -2.33
C ASN A 81 9.27 -15.94 -2.69
N ARG A 82 9.80 -15.47 -3.84
CA ARG A 82 11.20 -15.73 -4.19
C ARG A 82 12.20 -15.04 -3.28
N GLN A 83 11.93 -13.80 -2.85
CA GLN A 83 12.86 -13.03 -2.03
C GLN A 83 12.97 -13.57 -0.61
N TYR A 84 11.86 -14.06 -0.06
CA TYR A 84 11.79 -14.52 1.33
C TYR A 84 11.78 -16.04 1.47
N ASP A 85 11.84 -16.78 0.35
CA ASP A 85 11.72 -18.24 0.30
C ASP A 85 10.45 -18.71 1.05
N GLU A 86 9.32 -18.08 0.73
CA GLU A 86 8.02 -18.32 1.36
C GLU A 86 6.98 -18.75 0.32
N GLN A 87 5.96 -19.47 0.78
CA GLN A 87 4.70 -19.71 0.04
C GLN A 87 3.60 -18.90 0.71
N ARG A 88 3.64 -17.60 0.53
CA ARG A 88 2.75 -16.66 1.18
C ARG A 88 1.82 -15.99 0.18
N GLY A 89 0.54 -16.01 0.52
CA GLY A 89 -0.47 -15.20 -0.14
C GLY A 89 -0.80 -13.94 0.67
N PHE A 90 -1.55 -13.09 0.03
CA PHE A 90 -1.99 -11.85 0.64
C PHE A 90 -3.49 -11.66 0.43
N PHE A 91 -4.12 -10.96 1.38
CA PHE A 91 -5.43 -10.37 1.13
C PHE A 91 -5.33 -8.85 1.17
N GLY A 92 -6.21 -8.18 0.43
CA GLY A 92 -6.29 -6.73 0.40
C GLY A 92 -7.62 -6.23 -0.12
N PHE A 93 -7.74 -4.92 -0.23
CA PHE A 93 -8.98 -4.25 -0.68
C PHE A 93 -10.21 -4.75 0.08
N PHE A 94 -10.01 -5.16 1.33
CA PHE A 94 -11.05 -5.69 2.21
C PHE A 94 -11.98 -4.57 2.66
N GLU A 95 -13.27 -4.80 2.46
CA GLU A 95 -14.34 -3.96 2.97
C GLU A 95 -15.51 -4.87 3.34
N SER A 96 -16.17 -4.58 4.44
CA SER A 96 -17.34 -5.33 4.89
C SER A 96 -18.31 -4.44 5.67
N VAL A 97 -19.59 -4.72 5.59
CA VAL A 97 -20.51 -4.30 6.64
C VAL A 97 -20.11 -4.98 7.96
N GLU A 98 -20.57 -4.46 9.10
CA GLU A 98 -20.29 -5.03 10.43
C GLU A 98 -21.06 -6.33 10.64
N ASP A 99 -20.56 -7.40 10.01
CA ASP A 99 -21.20 -8.72 9.98
C ASP A 99 -20.14 -9.81 9.82
N GLY A 100 -19.99 -10.65 10.85
CA GLY A 100 -19.03 -11.75 10.88
C GLY A 100 -19.30 -12.85 9.85
N GLU A 101 -20.57 -13.05 9.44
CA GLU A 101 -20.88 -14.02 8.37
C GLU A 101 -20.37 -13.52 7.02
N VAL A 102 -20.53 -12.23 6.74
CA VAL A 102 -20.05 -11.61 5.48
C VAL A 102 -18.53 -11.68 5.41
N SER A 103 -17.84 -11.21 6.45
CA SER A 103 -16.37 -11.21 6.48
C SER A 103 -15.80 -12.64 6.45
N GLY A 104 -16.40 -13.56 7.22
CA GLY A 104 -15.99 -14.96 7.24
C GLY A 104 -16.05 -15.61 5.85
N ARG A 105 -17.18 -15.47 5.14
CA ARG A 105 -17.33 -16.03 3.78
C ARG A 105 -16.37 -15.36 2.76
N LEU A 106 -16.05 -14.08 2.93
CA LEU A 106 -15.04 -13.41 2.10
C LEU A 106 -13.65 -14.00 2.34
N PHE A 107 -13.26 -14.20 3.60
CA PHE A 107 -11.97 -14.83 3.92
C PHE A 107 -11.91 -16.29 3.48
N ASP A 108 -13.02 -17.05 3.57
CA ASP A 108 -13.10 -18.41 3.07
C ASP A 108 -12.86 -18.47 1.54
N ALA A 109 -13.52 -17.59 0.79
CA ALA A 109 -13.32 -17.49 -0.67
C ALA A 109 -11.88 -17.09 -1.03
N ALA A 110 -11.31 -16.12 -0.31
CA ALA A 110 -9.93 -15.69 -0.49
C ALA A 110 -8.96 -16.85 -0.21
N ARG A 111 -9.15 -17.55 0.88
CA ARG A 111 -8.32 -18.68 1.31
C ARG A 111 -8.42 -19.87 0.36
N ALA A 112 -9.63 -20.19 -0.11
CA ALA A 112 -9.84 -21.27 -1.09
C ALA A 112 -9.05 -21.01 -2.39
N TRP A 113 -9.10 -19.78 -2.93
CA TRP A 113 -8.37 -19.41 -4.13
C TRP A 113 -6.83 -19.48 -3.93
N LEU A 114 -6.34 -19.13 -2.74
CA LEU A 114 -4.92 -19.23 -2.38
C LEU A 114 -4.48 -20.70 -2.21
N ALA A 115 -5.34 -21.53 -1.62
CA ALA A 115 -5.06 -22.96 -1.43
C ALA A 115 -4.90 -23.70 -2.76
N GLU A 116 -5.65 -23.32 -3.80
CA GLU A 116 -5.47 -23.87 -5.18
C GLU A 116 -4.08 -23.54 -5.78
N ARG A 117 -3.29 -22.69 -5.15
CA ARG A 117 -1.96 -22.25 -5.54
C ARG A 117 -0.86 -22.70 -4.58
N ASP A 118 -1.16 -23.68 -3.75
CA ASP A 118 -0.25 -24.22 -2.74
C ASP A 118 0.23 -23.17 -1.72
N ILE A 119 -0.60 -22.16 -1.45
CA ILE A 119 -0.31 -21.11 -0.47
C ILE A 119 -0.76 -21.57 0.92
N GLU A 120 0.18 -21.63 1.85
CA GLU A 120 -0.05 -22.13 3.22
C GLU A 120 -0.37 -21.01 4.22
N ALA A 121 0.14 -19.81 4.00
CA ALA A 121 0.00 -18.68 4.91
C ALA A 121 -0.47 -17.41 4.21
N VAL A 122 -1.33 -16.66 4.88
CA VAL A 122 -1.94 -15.44 4.34
C VAL A 122 -1.60 -14.25 5.23
N ARG A 123 -1.22 -13.14 4.61
CA ARG A 123 -0.94 -11.86 5.28
C ARG A 123 -1.78 -10.74 4.65
N GLY A 124 -2.13 -9.75 5.44
CA GLY A 124 -2.86 -8.58 4.95
C GLY A 124 -3.32 -7.65 6.08
N PRO A 125 -4.03 -6.59 5.71
CA PRO A 125 -4.36 -6.21 4.34
C PRO A 125 -3.20 -5.52 3.59
N VAL A 126 -3.11 -5.73 2.28
CA VAL A 126 -2.17 -5.02 1.37
C VAL A 126 -2.89 -4.62 0.07
N ASN A 127 -2.58 -3.45 -0.50
CA ASN A 127 -3.31 -2.90 -1.64
C ASN A 127 -2.39 -2.38 -2.77
N PRO A 128 -1.69 -3.22 -3.56
CA PRO A 128 -1.57 -4.68 -3.48
C PRO A 128 -0.29 -5.18 -2.78
N SER A 129 0.62 -4.32 -2.35
CA SER A 129 1.85 -4.67 -1.64
C SER A 129 2.28 -3.57 -0.67
N LEU A 130 3.39 -3.80 0.07
CA LEU A 130 3.94 -2.81 1.00
C LEU A 130 4.48 -1.54 0.31
N ASN A 131 4.70 -1.58 -1.00
CA ASN A 131 5.06 -0.39 -1.78
C ASN A 131 3.87 0.55 -2.05
N TYR A 132 2.68 0.15 -1.61
CA TYR A 132 1.41 0.88 -1.77
C TYR A 132 0.73 0.99 -0.40
N GLU A 133 -0.58 1.17 -0.36
CA GLU A 133 -1.31 1.15 0.91
C GLU A 133 -1.26 -0.24 1.55
N CYS A 134 -0.82 -0.33 2.80
CA CYS A 134 -0.78 -1.58 3.54
C CYS A 134 -1.11 -1.36 5.01
N GLY A 135 -1.55 -2.45 5.64
CA GLY A 135 -1.93 -2.45 7.04
C GLY A 135 -3.40 -2.08 7.30
N LEU A 136 -3.82 -2.35 8.49
CA LEU A 136 -5.13 -2.00 9.02
C LEU A 136 -4.96 -0.84 10.00
N LEU A 137 -5.75 0.22 9.85
CA LEU A 137 -5.80 1.30 10.83
C LEU A 137 -6.38 0.73 12.14
N ILE A 138 -5.67 0.91 13.24
CA ILE A 138 -6.07 0.46 14.58
C ILE A 138 -6.17 1.59 15.60
N ASP A 139 -5.61 2.75 15.27
CA ASP A 139 -5.62 3.97 16.08
C ASP A 139 -5.57 5.20 15.16
N GLY A 140 -6.16 6.33 15.59
CA GLY A 140 -6.23 7.56 14.79
C GLY A 140 -7.42 7.62 13.83
N PHE A 141 -8.58 7.05 14.19
CA PHE A 141 -9.81 7.06 13.37
C PHE A 141 -10.49 8.43 13.28
N ASP A 142 -10.10 9.36 14.10
CA ASP A 142 -10.64 10.71 14.22
C ASP A 142 -9.97 11.73 13.28
N GLU A 143 -9.00 11.27 12.48
CA GLU A 143 -8.31 12.08 11.48
C GLU A 143 -8.43 11.50 10.07
N ALA A 144 -8.39 12.37 9.05
CA ALA A 144 -8.30 11.93 7.67
C ALA A 144 -6.94 11.29 7.37
N PRO A 145 -6.88 10.22 6.57
CA PRO A 145 -5.61 9.58 6.23
C PRO A 145 -4.75 10.49 5.36
N TRP A 146 -3.46 10.50 5.63
CA TRP A 146 -2.46 11.11 4.75
C TRP A 146 -2.22 10.25 3.51
N PHE A 147 -1.47 10.81 2.55
CA PHE A 147 -1.15 10.11 1.30
C PHE A 147 -0.54 8.72 1.56
N MET A 148 -1.09 7.70 0.90
CA MET A 148 -0.74 6.28 1.03
C MET A 148 -0.98 5.65 2.42
N MET A 149 -1.67 6.33 3.33
CA MET A 149 -2.09 5.75 4.60
C MET A 149 -3.39 4.98 4.46
N SER A 150 -3.50 3.88 5.21
CA SER A 150 -4.73 3.09 5.26
C SER A 150 -5.82 3.82 6.04
N TYR A 151 -7.06 3.65 5.59
CA TYR A 151 -8.26 4.04 6.34
C TYR A 151 -9.30 2.93 6.25
N ASN A 152 -9.93 2.60 7.36
CA ASN A 152 -10.94 1.55 7.43
C ASN A 152 -11.93 1.80 8.58
N LYS A 153 -13.03 1.05 8.59
CA LYS A 153 -13.98 1.09 9.72
C LYS A 153 -13.35 0.50 10.99
N PRO A 154 -13.63 1.07 12.18
CA PRO A 154 -13.04 0.61 13.43
C PRO A 154 -13.26 -0.89 13.73
N TYR A 155 -14.42 -1.44 13.34
CA TYR A 155 -14.79 -2.83 13.57
C TYR A 155 -14.05 -3.86 12.70
N TYR A 156 -13.24 -3.43 11.68
CA TYR A 156 -12.53 -4.38 10.83
C TYR A 156 -11.49 -5.20 11.58
N GLY A 157 -10.84 -4.60 12.59
CA GLY A 157 -9.91 -5.33 13.47
C GLY A 157 -10.57 -6.57 14.07
N GLN A 158 -11.75 -6.38 14.68
CA GLN A 158 -12.50 -7.46 15.31
C GLN A 158 -12.94 -8.53 14.30
N LEU A 159 -13.46 -8.13 13.12
CA LEU A 159 -13.86 -9.09 12.08
C LEU A 159 -12.71 -9.97 11.60
N ILE A 160 -11.51 -9.40 11.50
CA ILE A 160 -10.30 -10.10 11.07
C ILE A 160 -9.81 -11.05 12.18
N GLU A 161 -9.78 -10.60 13.42
CA GLU A 161 -9.37 -11.40 14.58
C GLU A 161 -10.35 -12.56 14.87
N ASP A 162 -11.66 -12.31 14.78
CA ASP A 162 -12.70 -13.34 14.98
C ASP A 162 -12.61 -14.46 13.94
N TYR A 163 -12.12 -14.16 12.72
CA TYR A 163 -11.85 -15.19 11.72
C TYR A 163 -10.61 -16.03 12.04
N GLY A 164 -9.76 -15.58 12.97
CA GLY A 164 -8.56 -16.29 13.44
C GLY A 164 -7.22 -15.71 12.98
N PHE A 165 -7.20 -14.55 12.35
CA PHE A 165 -5.97 -13.84 12.07
C PHE A 165 -5.34 -13.29 13.36
N ARG A 166 -4.03 -13.07 13.31
CA ARG A 166 -3.26 -12.46 14.40
C ARG A 166 -2.37 -11.35 13.85
N THR A 167 -2.09 -10.35 14.67
CA THR A 167 -1.16 -9.27 14.34
C THR A 167 0.21 -9.85 13.95
N ALA A 168 0.65 -9.53 12.75
CA ALA A 168 1.97 -9.92 12.23
C ALA A 168 3.02 -8.85 12.51
N GLN A 169 2.66 -7.58 12.39
CA GLN A 169 3.55 -6.43 12.59
C GLN A 169 2.72 -5.17 12.91
N ASN A 170 3.19 -4.36 13.84
CA ASN A 170 2.68 -3.02 14.05
C ASN A 170 3.49 -2.02 13.19
N LEU A 171 2.78 -1.18 12.47
CA LEU A 171 3.34 -0.09 11.68
C LEU A 171 2.98 1.22 12.36
N TYR A 172 3.97 2.07 12.60
CA TYR A 172 3.78 3.35 13.27
C TYR A 172 3.92 4.49 12.28
N ALA A 173 2.93 5.38 12.24
CA ALA A 173 3.03 6.67 11.58
C ALA A 173 3.43 7.74 12.61
N PHE A 174 4.37 8.59 12.25
CA PHE A 174 4.83 9.68 13.11
C PHE A 174 4.41 11.00 12.48
N TRP A 175 3.76 11.81 13.28
CA TRP A 175 3.40 13.17 12.89
C TRP A 175 4.35 14.18 13.50
N GLY A 176 4.72 15.21 12.74
CA GLY A 176 5.55 16.30 13.22
C GLY A 176 5.17 17.61 12.57
N HIS A 177 5.11 18.69 13.35
CA HIS A 177 4.91 20.04 12.85
C HIS A 177 6.25 20.75 12.65
N VAL A 178 6.36 21.64 11.67
CA VAL A 178 7.58 22.40 11.37
C VAL A 178 8.11 23.16 12.57
N ASP A 179 7.25 23.65 13.47
CA ASP A 179 7.67 24.34 14.72
C ASP A 179 8.42 23.41 15.69
N MET A 180 8.36 22.09 15.46
CA MET A 180 9.18 21.14 16.24
C MET A 180 10.66 21.17 15.84
N LEU A 181 11.00 21.72 14.68
CA LEU A 181 12.38 21.84 14.21
C LEU A 181 13.24 22.66 15.19
N ASP A 182 12.68 23.68 15.82
CA ASP A 182 13.39 24.47 16.84
C ASP A 182 13.73 23.66 18.09
N LYS A 183 13.06 22.54 18.30
CA LYS A 183 13.29 21.61 19.42
C LYS A 183 14.31 20.51 19.08
N ILE A 184 14.80 20.47 17.85
CA ILE A 184 15.84 19.51 17.46
C ILE A 184 17.08 19.77 18.29
N SER A 185 17.57 18.72 18.95
CA SER A 185 18.69 18.84 19.86
C SER A 185 19.95 19.35 19.14
N LYS A 186 20.71 20.26 19.80
CA LYS A 186 22.00 20.73 19.29
C LYS A 186 22.96 19.61 18.94
N ARG A 187 22.80 18.43 19.59
CA ARG A 187 23.59 17.23 19.31
C ARG A 187 23.31 16.66 17.94
N LEU A 188 22.02 16.62 17.51
CA LEU A 188 21.63 16.16 16.16
C LEU A 188 22.16 17.11 15.09
N TYR A 189 22.09 18.41 15.33
CA TYR A 189 22.68 19.43 14.44
C TYR A 189 24.20 19.24 14.29
N SER A 190 24.90 19.07 15.42
CA SER A 190 26.33 18.83 15.40
C SER A 190 26.72 17.54 14.70
N LEU A 191 25.95 16.46 14.92
CA LEU A 191 26.15 15.17 14.24
C LEU A 191 25.95 15.29 12.73
N SER A 192 24.89 15.96 12.29
CA SER A 192 24.60 16.21 10.88
C SER A 192 25.75 16.97 10.19
N ARG A 193 26.26 18.05 10.82
CA ARG A 193 27.41 18.82 10.29
C ARG A 193 28.66 17.95 10.20
N ASN A 194 28.99 17.23 11.25
CA ASN A 194 30.19 16.38 11.28
C ASN A 194 30.13 15.28 10.20
N ILE A 195 28.95 14.70 9.93
CA ILE A 195 28.76 13.73 8.84
C ILE A 195 28.94 14.41 7.48
N SER A 196 28.32 15.56 7.29
CA SER A 196 28.44 16.34 6.04
C SER A 196 29.89 16.70 5.74
N ASP A 197 30.62 17.22 6.73
CA ASP A 197 32.01 17.62 6.56
C ASP A 197 32.93 16.41 6.34
N ARG A 198 32.72 15.32 7.08
CA ARG A 198 33.55 14.10 6.98
C ARG A 198 33.45 13.43 5.61
N PHE A 199 32.24 13.38 5.05
CA PHE A 199 31.99 12.69 3.79
C PHE A 199 31.90 13.65 2.59
N GLN A 200 32.15 14.93 2.77
CA GLN A 200 32.01 15.97 1.74
C GLN A 200 30.66 15.89 1.05
N LEU A 201 29.61 15.69 1.87
CA LEU A 201 28.24 15.53 1.40
C LEU A 201 27.75 16.80 0.73
N LYS A 202 27.28 16.69 -0.50
CA LYS A 202 26.65 17.78 -1.26
C LYS A 202 25.18 17.47 -1.44
N CYS A 203 24.33 18.43 -1.07
CA CYS A 203 22.91 18.35 -1.34
C CYS A 203 22.56 19.24 -2.53
N ARG A 204 21.78 18.70 -3.46
CA ARG A 204 21.22 19.45 -4.58
C ARG A 204 19.72 19.18 -4.70
N THR A 205 19.03 20.06 -5.36
CA THR A 205 17.61 19.86 -5.70
C THR A 205 17.44 18.89 -6.87
N PHE A 206 16.22 18.43 -7.06
CA PHE A 206 15.83 17.56 -8.17
C PHE A 206 15.92 18.34 -9.52
N ASP A 207 16.61 17.77 -10.52
CA ASP A 207 16.72 18.37 -11.83
C ASP A 207 15.59 17.93 -12.76
N VAL A 208 14.55 18.76 -12.88
CA VAL A 208 13.38 18.48 -13.73
C VAL A 208 13.73 18.26 -15.20
N LYS A 209 14.85 18.84 -15.68
CA LYS A 209 15.29 18.68 -17.07
C LYS A 209 15.83 17.28 -17.34
N ARG A 210 16.33 16.59 -16.30
CA ARG A 210 16.81 15.21 -16.35
C ARG A 210 15.86 14.26 -15.61
N PHE A 211 14.56 14.52 -15.69
CA PHE A 211 13.54 13.84 -14.91
C PHE A 211 13.68 12.32 -14.89
N ASP A 212 13.84 11.68 -16.02
CA ASP A 212 13.90 10.21 -16.12
C ASP A 212 15.16 9.63 -15.41
N GLU A 213 16.30 10.34 -15.51
CA GLU A 213 17.55 9.96 -14.83
C GLU A 213 17.43 10.15 -13.31
N GLU A 214 16.85 11.26 -12.88
CA GLU A 214 16.64 11.58 -11.47
C GLU A 214 15.69 10.56 -10.81
N ILE A 215 14.60 10.22 -11.48
CA ILE A 215 13.66 9.20 -11.00
C ILE A 215 14.32 7.81 -10.94
N ALA A 216 15.11 7.43 -11.96
CA ALA A 216 15.84 6.16 -11.93
C ALA A 216 16.82 6.12 -10.75
N THR A 217 17.50 7.25 -10.48
CA THR A 217 18.41 7.40 -9.33
C THR A 217 17.67 7.29 -8.01
N PHE A 218 16.56 8.05 -7.85
CA PHE A 218 15.69 8.00 -6.68
C PHE A 218 15.27 6.57 -6.36
N LEU A 219 14.76 5.86 -7.34
CA LEU A 219 14.22 4.50 -7.16
C LEU A 219 15.31 3.45 -6.91
N ASN A 220 16.51 3.64 -7.48
CA ASN A 220 17.65 2.80 -7.12
C ASN A 220 18.04 2.99 -5.64
N ILE A 221 18.04 4.24 -5.14
CA ILE A 221 18.29 4.53 -3.73
C ILE A 221 17.16 3.94 -2.87
N TYR A 222 15.91 4.17 -3.24
CA TYR A 222 14.73 3.63 -2.56
C TYR A 222 14.81 2.11 -2.42
N ASN A 223 14.99 1.41 -3.54
CA ASN A 223 15.07 -0.05 -3.54
C ASN A 223 16.23 -0.59 -2.69
N LYS A 224 17.37 0.11 -2.64
CA LYS A 224 18.53 -0.30 -1.84
C LYS A 224 18.38 0.03 -0.35
N SER A 225 17.76 1.14 -0.02
CA SER A 225 17.64 1.61 1.36
C SER A 225 16.65 0.79 2.18
N LEU A 226 15.66 0.19 1.54
CA LEU A 226 14.55 -0.50 2.20
C LEU A 226 14.67 -2.03 2.20
N VAL A 227 15.76 -2.62 1.70
CA VAL A 227 15.92 -4.09 1.59
C VAL A 227 15.82 -4.83 2.92
N SER A 228 16.14 -4.18 4.04
CA SER A 228 16.02 -4.74 5.38
C SER A 228 14.69 -4.39 6.08
N THR A 229 13.83 -3.64 5.40
CA THR A 229 12.49 -3.32 5.93
C THR A 229 11.59 -4.56 5.83
N TRP A 230 10.86 -4.84 6.88
CA TRP A 230 9.98 -5.99 6.98
C TRP A 230 9.00 -6.09 5.78
N GLY A 231 9.03 -7.23 5.09
CA GLY A 231 8.16 -7.53 3.97
C GLY A 231 8.36 -6.69 2.70
N PHE A 232 9.39 -5.83 2.66
CA PHE A 232 9.68 -5.01 1.49
C PHE A 232 10.18 -5.85 0.31
N VAL A 233 9.65 -5.58 -0.86
CA VAL A 233 10.12 -6.14 -2.14
C VAL A 233 10.48 -4.99 -3.06
N PRO A 234 11.67 -4.99 -3.67
CA PRO A 234 12.04 -3.94 -4.62
C PRO A 234 11.03 -3.80 -5.77
N MET A 235 10.71 -2.56 -6.10
CA MET A 235 9.88 -2.28 -7.28
C MET A 235 10.58 -2.72 -8.56
N SER A 236 9.82 -3.32 -9.47
CA SER A 236 10.29 -3.61 -10.82
C SER A 236 10.51 -2.32 -11.64
N ASN A 237 11.33 -2.38 -12.67
CA ASN A 237 11.53 -1.26 -13.59
C ASN A 237 10.22 -0.76 -14.23
N GLY A 238 9.25 -1.66 -14.41
CA GLY A 238 7.92 -1.32 -14.93
C GLY A 238 7.11 -0.48 -13.94
N GLU A 239 7.08 -0.88 -12.66
CA GLU A 239 6.42 -0.15 -11.59
C GLU A 239 7.05 1.23 -11.38
N VAL A 240 8.39 1.28 -11.37
CA VAL A 240 9.18 2.49 -11.29
C VAL A 240 8.77 3.50 -12.37
N LYS A 241 8.78 3.09 -13.63
CA LYS A 241 8.38 3.95 -14.77
C LYS A 241 6.92 4.41 -14.62
N LYS A 242 6.05 3.52 -14.17
CA LYS A 242 4.63 3.83 -13.98
C LYS A 242 4.42 4.87 -12.88
N GLN A 243 5.09 4.73 -11.75
CA GLN A 243 5.03 5.70 -10.65
C GLN A 243 5.64 7.04 -11.05
N ALA A 244 6.77 7.03 -11.74
CA ALA A 244 7.43 8.25 -12.22
C ALA A 244 6.49 9.15 -13.04
N VAL A 245 5.72 8.55 -13.96
CA VAL A 245 4.73 9.30 -14.75
C VAL A 245 3.67 9.96 -13.85
N GLY A 246 3.20 9.26 -12.83
CA GLY A 246 2.24 9.81 -11.85
C GLY A 246 2.84 10.92 -10.99
N MET A 247 4.10 10.79 -10.61
CA MET A 247 4.80 11.76 -9.75
C MET A 247 5.21 13.04 -10.47
N LYS A 248 5.34 13.02 -11.80
CA LYS A 248 5.85 14.16 -12.59
C LYS A 248 5.14 15.48 -12.32
N GLN A 249 3.84 15.44 -12.02
CA GLN A 249 3.04 16.63 -11.71
C GLN A 249 3.03 17.00 -10.22
N MET A 250 3.55 16.12 -9.35
CA MET A 250 3.54 16.31 -7.90
C MET A 250 4.92 16.70 -7.33
N ILE A 251 5.99 16.46 -8.10
CA ILE A 251 7.34 16.80 -7.63
C ILE A 251 7.49 18.33 -7.56
N VAL A 252 7.84 18.79 -6.38
CA VAL A 252 8.30 20.17 -6.12
C VAL A 252 9.81 20.10 -6.00
N PRO A 253 10.57 20.57 -7.01
CA PRO A 253 12.03 20.38 -7.07
C PRO A 253 12.76 20.92 -5.86
N GLU A 254 12.27 22.04 -5.31
CA GLU A 254 12.85 22.72 -4.14
C GLU A 254 12.70 21.90 -2.85
N LEU A 255 11.70 21.02 -2.78
CA LEU A 255 11.44 20.15 -1.65
C LEU A 255 12.04 18.74 -1.83
N THR A 256 12.55 18.42 -3.04
CA THR A 256 13.15 17.12 -3.33
C THR A 256 14.67 17.25 -3.35
N THR A 257 15.31 16.65 -2.38
CA THR A 257 16.77 16.74 -2.19
C THR A 257 17.46 15.46 -2.61
N MET A 258 18.54 15.58 -3.36
CA MET A 258 19.50 14.52 -3.68
C MET A 258 20.80 14.77 -2.94
N ALA A 259 21.24 13.81 -2.14
CA ALA A 259 22.52 13.86 -1.42
C ALA A 259 23.57 13.06 -2.19
N GLU A 260 24.76 13.67 -2.39
CA GLU A 260 25.85 13.09 -3.17
C GLU A 260 27.15 13.09 -2.38
N VAL A 261 27.94 12.02 -2.54
CA VAL A 261 29.33 11.91 -2.06
C VAL A 261 30.19 11.57 -3.26
N ASP A 262 31.24 12.36 -3.52
CA ASP A 262 32.12 12.23 -4.69
C ASP A 262 31.35 12.17 -6.03
N GLY A 263 30.28 12.97 -6.13
CA GLY A 263 29.42 13.03 -7.31
C GLY A 263 28.50 11.80 -7.52
N LYS A 264 28.45 10.90 -6.53
CA LYS A 264 27.56 9.71 -6.56
C LYS A 264 26.37 9.95 -5.65
N PRO A 265 25.14 9.77 -6.12
CA PRO A 265 23.94 9.85 -5.31
C PRO A 265 23.93 8.76 -4.23
N VAL A 266 23.78 9.16 -2.96
CA VAL A 266 23.79 8.26 -1.79
C VAL A 266 22.51 8.35 -0.96
N GLY A 267 21.68 9.37 -1.17
CA GLY A 267 20.46 9.57 -0.43
C GLY A 267 19.51 10.52 -1.15
N THR A 268 18.23 10.46 -0.77
CA THR A 268 17.19 11.35 -1.29
C THR A 268 16.12 11.59 -0.24
N MET A 269 15.46 12.73 -0.34
CA MET A 269 14.33 13.10 0.50
C MET A 269 13.30 13.84 -0.34
#